data_a6c13044f4be4ac05fbba72f09b65215
#
_entry.id   a6c13044f4be4ac05fbba72f09b65215
#
_cell.length_a   1.000
_cell.length_b   1.000
_cell.length_c   1.000
_cell.angle_alpha   90.00
_cell.angle_beta   90.00
_cell.angle_gamma   90.00
#
_symmetry.space_group_name_H-M   'P 1'
#
loop_
_entity.id
_entity.type
_entity.pdbx_description
1 polymer ?
#
loop_
_entity_poly.entity_id
_entity_poly.type
_entity_poly.pdbx_seq_one_letter_code
_entity_poly.pdbx_strand_id
1 'polypeptide(L)'
;MKSKVIMCLMALFTMLSMSSCGYERVDAGCEGIKVNLYGSDKGVDDVSLVTGAVWYNPFTEQVYEYPTYVQTVDYPAFTINAKDGSEFSIDPTISLKIADGKSPQVFKKYRKELADVINGTLFNYVKDAFRIQLNKYTTDEIVSNRDMVEKAIEAHLSKALLKENFQLEQLTSGLK
;
A
#
# COMPACT_ATOMS: atom_id res chain seq x y z
N MET A 1 -16.86 -41.74 41.45
CA MET A 1 -17.14 -41.43 40.04
C MET A 1 -17.12 -39.94 39.74
N LYS A 2 -17.75 -39.06 40.53
CA LYS A 2 -17.82 -37.60 40.31
C LYS A 2 -16.43 -36.91 40.24
N SER A 3 -15.48 -37.32 41.11
CA SER A 3 -14.13 -36.73 41.14
C SER A 3 -13.33 -37.03 39.85
N LYS A 4 -13.45 -38.22 39.29
CA LYS A 4 -12.76 -38.60 38.02
C LYS A 4 -13.34 -37.85 36.83
N VAL A 5 -14.64 -37.58 36.82
CA VAL A 5 -15.31 -36.79 35.77
C VAL A 5 -14.89 -35.31 35.83
N ILE A 6 -14.77 -34.76 37.05
CA ILE A 6 -14.29 -33.39 37.24
C ILE A 6 -12.82 -33.24 36.75
N MET A 7 -11.99 -34.22 37.05
CA MET A 7 -10.58 -34.24 36.65
C MET A 7 -10.43 -34.36 35.13
N CYS A 8 -11.27 -35.17 34.46
CA CYS A 8 -11.32 -35.24 33.00
C CYS A 8 -11.82 -33.92 32.37
N LEU A 9 -12.81 -33.26 32.96
CA LEU A 9 -13.31 -31.97 32.51
C LEU A 9 -12.26 -30.86 32.66
N MET A 10 -11.51 -30.83 33.76
CA MET A 10 -10.40 -29.88 33.92
C MET A 10 -9.28 -30.14 32.96
N ALA A 11 -8.92 -31.41 32.71
CA ALA A 11 -7.90 -31.77 31.72
C ALA A 11 -8.32 -31.38 30.27
N LEU A 12 -9.60 -31.57 29.94
CA LEU A 12 -10.13 -31.16 28.64
C LEU A 12 -10.13 -29.63 28.48
N PHE A 13 -10.46 -28.90 29.55
CA PHE A 13 -10.45 -27.43 29.54
C PHE A 13 -9.04 -26.86 29.40
N THR A 14 -8.04 -27.48 30.05
CA THR A 14 -6.62 -27.08 29.87
C THR A 14 -6.07 -27.43 28.49
N MET A 15 -6.52 -28.47 27.83
CA MET A 15 -6.15 -28.79 26.44
C MET A 15 -6.73 -27.78 25.43
N LEU A 16 -7.95 -27.28 25.64
CA LEU A 16 -8.57 -26.28 24.78
C LEU A 16 -7.90 -24.89 24.89
N SER A 17 -7.27 -24.57 26.01
CA SER A 17 -6.61 -23.27 26.20
C SER A 17 -5.23 -23.16 25.57
N MET A 18 -4.65 -24.24 25.03
CA MET A 18 -3.32 -24.24 24.41
C MET A 18 -3.32 -23.93 22.91
N SER A 19 -4.47 -23.74 22.26
CA SER A 19 -4.57 -23.49 20.80
C SER A 19 -4.58 -22.00 20.45
N SER A 20 -3.98 -21.14 21.25
CA SER A 20 -4.03 -19.68 21.09
C SER A 20 -2.92 -19.10 20.18
N CYS A 21 -2.12 -19.95 19.53
CA CYS A 21 -1.05 -19.48 18.67
C CYS A 21 -1.52 -19.46 17.20
N GLY A 22 -1.61 -18.27 16.62
CA GLY A 22 -1.87 -18.11 15.18
C GLY A 22 -0.63 -18.47 14.37
N TYR A 23 -0.83 -19.10 13.25
CA TYR A 23 0.20 -19.36 12.25
C TYR A 23 -0.23 -18.73 10.94
N GLU A 24 0.62 -17.90 10.37
CA GLU A 24 0.39 -17.27 9.08
C GLU A 24 1.62 -17.47 8.19
N ARG A 25 1.39 -17.68 6.93
CA ARG A 25 2.45 -17.83 5.95
C ARG A 25 2.41 -16.63 5.01
N VAL A 26 3.44 -15.81 5.09
CA VAL A 26 3.66 -14.71 4.15
C VAL A 26 4.00 -15.29 2.80
N ASP A 27 3.23 -14.94 1.78
CA ASP A 27 3.40 -15.45 0.42
C ASP A 27 4.71 -14.95 -0.22
N ALA A 28 5.21 -15.73 -1.18
CA ALA A 28 6.39 -15.35 -1.95
C ALA A 28 6.10 -14.06 -2.75
N GLY A 29 6.98 -13.07 -2.61
CA GLY A 29 6.79 -11.73 -3.21
C GLY A 29 5.98 -10.77 -2.33
N CYS A 30 5.66 -11.15 -1.10
CA CYS A 30 5.08 -10.28 -0.09
C CYS A 30 6.02 -10.07 1.09
N GLU A 31 5.91 -8.92 1.71
CA GLU A 31 6.52 -8.61 3.01
C GLU A 31 5.42 -8.64 4.07
N GLY A 32 5.62 -9.46 5.11
CA GLY A 32 4.74 -9.47 6.28
C GLY A 32 5.10 -8.35 7.24
N ILE A 33 4.09 -7.70 7.75
CA ILE A 33 4.21 -6.62 8.74
C ILE A 33 3.52 -7.07 10.01
N LYS A 34 4.29 -7.41 11.03
CA LYS A 34 3.78 -7.79 12.34
C LYS A 34 3.62 -6.56 13.21
N VAL A 35 2.43 -6.38 13.77
CA VAL A 35 2.05 -5.21 14.58
C VAL A 35 1.55 -5.68 15.94
N ASN A 36 2.08 -5.11 17.02
CA ASN A 36 1.58 -5.33 18.36
C ASN A 36 0.38 -4.40 18.65
N LEU A 37 -0.76 -5.01 19.02
CA LEU A 37 -2.01 -4.29 19.31
C LEU A 37 -2.08 -3.79 20.74
N TYR A 38 -1.38 -4.47 21.67
CA TYR A 38 -1.44 -4.22 23.12
C TYR A 38 -0.05 -4.23 23.74
N GLY A 39 0.10 -3.55 24.88
CA GLY A 39 1.34 -3.49 25.66
C GLY A 39 1.87 -2.07 25.81
N SER A 40 2.99 -1.93 26.52
CA SER A 40 3.73 -0.65 26.68
C SER A 40 4.31 -0.17 25.36
N ASP A 41 4.62 -1.10 24.44
CA ASP A 41 5.24 -0.86 23.15
C ASP A 41 4.21 -0.84 22.01
N LYS A 42 2.93 -0.64 22.33
CA LYS A 42 1.88 -0.51 21.33
C LYS A 42 2.11 0.75 20.49
N GLY A 43 2.11 0.60 19.20
CA GLY A 43 2.16 1.74 18.29
C GLY A 43 3.19 1.60 17.19
N VAL A 44 3.65 2.75 16.72
CA VAL A 44 4.46 2.90 15.50
C VAL A 44 5.86 2.29 15.62
N ASP A 45 6.36 2.10 16.84
CA ASP A 45 7.75 1.64 17.03
C ASP A 45 7.91 0.11 16.97
N ASP A 46 6.81 -0.62 17.17
CA ASP A 46 6.83 -2.09 17.21
C ASP A 46 6.23 -2.74 15.95
N VAL A 47 6.65 -2.24 14.80
CA VAL A 47 6.32 -2.82 13.48
C VAL A 47 7.55 -3.53 12.95
N SER A 48 7.53 -4.84 12.93
CA SER A 48 8.62 -5.67 12.43
C SER A 48 8.32 -6.24 11.05
N LEU A 49 9.36 -6.28 10.20
CA LEU A 49 9.32 -6.99 8.93
C LEU A 49 9.47 -8.48 9.20
N VAL A 50 8.57 -9.28 8.66
CA VAL A 50 8.59 -10.74 8.77
C VAL A 50 8.42 -11.37 7.40
N THR A 51 9.05 -12.51 7.19
CA THR A 51 8.99 -13.27 5.93
C THR A 51 8.82 -14.75 6.21
N GLY A 52 8.14 -15.45 5.31
CA GLY A 52 7.93 -16.90 5.42
C GLY A 52 6.87 -17.25 6.47
N ALA A 53 7.15 -18.25 7.28
CA ALA A 53 6.23 -18.75 8.31
C ALA A 53 6.32 -17.90 9.59
N VAL A 54 5.21 -17.31 9.99
CA VAL A 54 5.15 -16.42 11.15
C VAL A 54 4.19 -16.98 12.19
N TRP A 55 4.69 -17.12 13.42
CA TRP A 55 3.88 -17.44 14.58
C TRP A 55 3.53 -16.15 15.30
N TYR A 56 2.25 -15.93 15.58
CA TYR A 56 1.80 -14.74 16.28
C TYR A 56 0.63 -15.08 17.23
N ASN A 57 0.41 -14.20 18.18
CA ASN A 57 -0.74 -14.32 19.07
C ASN A 57 -1.89 -13.47 18.51
N PRO A 58 -2.98 -14.09 18.00
CA PRO A 58 -4.08 -13.36 17.36
C PRO A 58 -4.83 -12.40 18.29
N PHE A 59 -4.64 -12.50 19.61
CA PHE A 59 -5.25 -11.57 20.56
C PHE A 59 -4.42 -10.30 20.76
N THR A 60 -3.10 -10.37 20.56
CA THR A 60 -2.19 -9.25 20.87
C THR A 60 -1.42 -8.74 19.66
N GLU A 61 -1.38 -9.51 18.59
CA GLU A 61 -0.60 -9.23 17.40
C GLU A 61 -1.46 -9.38 16.14
N GLN A 62 -1.12 -8.65 15.11
CA GLN A 62 -1.71 -8.76 13.77
C GLN A 62 -0.63 -8.74 12.71
N VAL A 63 -0.80 -9.54 11.67
CA VAL A 63 0.10 -9.58 10.52
C VAL A 63 -0.63 -9.01 9.32
N TYR A 64 0.01 -8.08 8.63
CA TYR A 64 -0.44 -7.53 7.35
C TYR A 64 0.52 -7.97 6.26
N GLU A 65 0.00 -8.32 5.10
CA GLU A 65 0.81 -8.66 3.94
C GLU A 65 0.82 -7.51 2.93
N TYR A 66 2.03 -7.09 2.56
CA TYR A 66 2.24 -6.08 1.53
C TYR A 66 3.01 -6.70 0.36
N PRO A 67 2.40 -6.78 -0.83
CA PRO A 67 3.08 -7.25 -2.02
C PRO A 67 4.21 -6.29 -2.43
N THR A 68 5.38 -6.85 -2.73
CA THR A 68 6.57 -6.12 -3.19
C THR A 68 6.78 -6.22 -4.69
N TYR A 69 5.98 -7.07 -5.37
CA TYR A 69 5.98 -7.15 -6.82
C TYR A 69 5.27 -5.94 -7.45
N VAL A 70 5.53 -5.71 -8.72
CA VAL A 70 4.92 -4.62 -9.49
C VAL A 70 3.41 -4.82 -9.58
N GLN A 71 2.66 -3.84 -9.14
CA GLN A 71 1.20 -3.79 -9.25
C GLN A 71 0.82 -2.75 -10.29
N THR A 72 -0.07 -3.12 -11.20
CA THR A 72 -0.66 -2.20 -12.16
C THR A 72 -2.03 -1.78 -11.66
N VAL A 73 -2.22 -0.48 -11.58
CA VAL A 73 -3.45 0.14 -11.08
C VAL A 73 -4.02 1.05 -12.15
N ASP A 74 -5.28 0.81 -12.47
CA ASP A 74 -6.07 1.61 -13.39
C ASP A 74 -6.95 2.55 -12.57
N TYR A 75 -6.72 3.86 -12.70
CA TYR A 75 -7.45 4.86 -11.95
C TYR A 75 -8.64 5.39 -12.73
N PRO A 76 -9.72 5.79 -12.05
CA PRO A 76 -10.86 6.39 -12.72
C PRO A 76 -10.46 7.68 -13.44
N ALA A 77 -11.01 7.88 -14.63
CA ALA A 77 -10.78 9.08 -15.42
C ALA A 77 -11.16 10.35 -14.65
N PHE A 78 -10.37 11.39 -14.83
CA PHE A 78 -10.62 12.71 -14.24
C PHE A 78 -10.25 13.82 -15.23
N THR A 79 -10.80 15.01 -15.01
CA THR A 79 -10.59 16.17 -15.86
C THR A 79 -9.63 17.16 -15.21
N ILE A 80 -8.71 17.71 -15.99
CA ILE A 80 -7.78 18.78 -15.57
C ILE A 80 -7.75 19.86 -16.65
N ASN A 81 -7.61 21.10 -16.22
CA ASN A 81 -7.50 22.24 -17.11
C ASN A 81 -6.04 22.52 -17.45
N ALA A 82 -5.77 22.83 -18.72
CA ALA A 82 -4.52 23.36 -19.18
C ALA A 82 -4.39 24.86 -18.83
N LYS A 83 -3.24 25.44 -19.12
CA LYS A 83 -2.95 26.86 -18.86
C LYS A 83 -3.91 27.83 -19.54
N ASP A 84 -4.43 27.47 -20.69
CA ASP A 84 -5.41 28.24 -21.48
C ASP A 84 -6.87 28.02 -21.06
N GLY A 85 -7.11 27.20 -20.04
CA GLY A 85 -8.43 26.86 -19.53
C GLY A 85 -9.12 25.71 -20.25
N SER A 86 -8.50 25.12 -21.27
CA SER A 86 -9.04 23.95 -21.97
C SER A 86 -9.03 22.72 -21.06
N GLU A 87 -10.05 21.89 -21.17
CA GLU A 87 -10.19 20.67 -20.37
C GLU A 87 -9.61 19.44 -21.06
N PHE A 88 -8.80 18.68 -20.34
CA PHE A 88 -8.30 17.41 -20.75
C PHE A 88 -8.87 16.29 -19.87
N SER A 89 -9.39 15.25 -20.51
CA SER A 89 -9.75 14.01 -19.82
C SER A 89 -8.52 13.10 -19.75
N ILE A 90 -8.21 12.63 -18.56
CA ILE A 90 -7.04 11.80 -18.25
C ILE A 90 -7.53 10.49 -17.67
N ASP A 91 -7.03 9.41 -18.21
CA ASP A 91 -7.35 8.03 -17.84
C ASP A 91 -6.05 7.27 -17.52
N PRO A 92 -5.45 7.54 -16.34
CA PRO A 92 -4.10 7.11 -16.07
C PRO A 92 -4.06 5.67 -15.53
N THR A 93 -3.16 4.88 -16.10
CA THR A 93 -2.76 3.58 -15.57
C THR A 93 -1.32 3.68 -15.10
N ILE A 94 -1.04 3.26 -13.88
CA ILE A 94 0.32 3.25 -13.33
C ILE A 94 0.73 1.86 -12.89
N SER A 95 2.00 1.54 -13.11
CA SER A 95 2.65 0.36 -12.54
C SER A 95 3.65 0.80 -11.50
N LEU A 96 3.47 0.31 -10.27
CA LEU A 96 4.27 0.70 -9.12
C LEU A 96 4.57 -0.50 -8.22
N LYS A 97 5.59 -0.38 -7.41
CA LYS A 97 5.91 -1.33 -6.33
C LYS A 97 6.37 -0.58 -5.09
N ILE A 98 6.33 -1.24 -3.95
CA ILE A 98 6.97 -0.74 -2.73
C ILE A 98 8.49 -0.92 -2.87
N ALA A 99 9.26 0.04 -2.40
CA ALA A 99 10.71 -0.11 -2.33
C ALA A 99 11.06 -1.23 -1.33
N ASP A 100 12.01 -2.09 -1.70
CA ASP A 100 12.37 -3.28 -0.93
C ASP A 100 12.69 -2.95 0.54
N GLY A 101 12.09 -3.69 1.46
CA GLY A 101 12.25 -3.51 2.90
C GLY A 101 11.57 -2.25 3.47
N LYS A 102 10.77 -1.54 2.69
CA LYS A 102 10.10 -0.29 3.11
C LYS A 102 8.63 -0.46 3.53
N SER A 103 8.07 -1.64 3.40
CA SER A 103 6.69 -1.93 3.78
C SER A 103 6.35 -1.53 5.23
N PRO A 104 7.22 -1.76 6.25
CA PRO A 104 6.96 -1.27 7.59
C PRO A 104 6.86 0.25 7.70
N GLN A 105 7.65 0.99 6.91
CA GLN A 105 7.61 2.45 6.89
C GLN A 105 6.33 2.98 6.24
N VAL A 106 5.87 2.34 5.16
CA VAL A 106 4.59 2.63 4.52
C VAL A 106 3.45 2.38 5.51
N PHE A 107 3.45 1.22 6.16
CA PHE A 107 2.44 0.89 7.17
C PHE A 107 2.45 1.87 8.35
N LYS A 108 3.61 2.21 8.89
CA LYS A 108 3.75 3.20 9.98
C LYS A 108 3.11 4.54 9.61
N LYS A 109 3.27 4.97 8.36
CA LYS A 109 2.74 6.25 7.88
C LYS A 109 1.24 6.22 7.67
N TYR A 110 0.72 5.20 7.00
CA TYR A 110 -0.66 5.17 6.55
C TYR A 110 -1.60 4.37 7.45
N ARG A 111 -1.10 3.35 8.14
CA ARG A 111 -1.86 2.44 9.02
C ARG A 111 -3.12 1.87 8.36
N LYS A 112 -3.02 1.50 7.10
CA LYS A 112 -4.09 0.98 6.25
C LYS A 112 -3.58 -0.18 5.44
N GLU A 113 -4.47 -0.96 4.89
CA GLU A 113 -4.15 -1.92 3.85
C GLU A 113 -3.56 -1.22 2.63
N LEU A 114 -2.66 -1.90 1.92
CA LEU A 114 -1.96 -1.33 0.78
C LEU A 114 -2.92 -0.89 -0.34
N ALA A 115 -3.98 -1.66 -0.58
CA ALA A 115 -5.00 -1.34 -1.58
C ALA A 115 -5.68 0.02 -1.29
N ASP A 116 -5.97 0.32 -0.02
CA ASP A 116 -6.56 1.59 0.38
C ASP A 116 -5.59 2.78 0.21
N VAL A 117 -4.29 2.54 0.46
CA VAL A 117 -3.25 3.54 0.24
C VAL A 117 -3.12 3.86 -1.24
N ILE A 118 -3.08 2.83 -2.08
CA ILE A 118 -2.95 2.95 -3.53
C ILE A 118 -4.17 3.68 -4.11
N ASN A 119 -5.37 3.20 -3.83
CA ASN A 119 -6.60 3.74 -4.41
C ASN A 119 -7.00 5.12 -3.86
N GLY A 120 -6.56 5.45 -2.66
CA GLY A 120 -6.87 6.73 -2.02
C GLY A 120 -5.73 7.74 -2.13
N THR A 121 -4.68 7.52 -1.34
CA THR A 121 -3.61 8.50 -1.18
C THR A 121 -2.77 8.66 -2.44
N LEU A 122 -2.35 7.56 -3.07
CA LEU A 122 -1.49 7.63 -4.26
C LEU A 122 -2.26 8.21 -5.45
N PHE A 123 -3.55 7.97 -5.56
CA PHE A 123 -4.38 8.60 -6.58
C PHE A 123 -4.36 10.13 -6.50
N ASN A 124 -4.32 10.70 -5.30
CA ASN A 124 -4.19 12.14 -5.14
C ASN A 124 -2.82 12.65 -5.64
N TYR A 125 -1.73 11.91 -5.38
CA TYR A 125 -0.41 12.25 -5.93
C TYR A 125 -0.41 12.21 -7.46
N VAL A 126 -1.09 11.23 -8.06
CA VAL A 126 -1.27 11.16 -9.52
C VAL A 126 -1.99 12.40 -10.04
N LYS A 127 -3.17 12.73 -9.48
CA LYS A 127 -3.92 13.94 -9.87
C LYS A 127 -3.08 15.21 -9.74
N ASP A 128 -2.36 15.36 -8.63
CA ASP A 128 -1.53 16.55 -8.39
C ASP A 128 -0.37 16.62 -9.39
N ALA A 129 0.27 15.51 -9.74
CA ALA A 129 1.35 15.49 -10.72
C ALA A 129 0.85 15.95 -12.09
N PHE A 130 -0.28 15.43 -12.56
CA PHE A 130 -0.90 15.86 -13.80
C PHE A 130 -1.29 17.34 -13.75
N ARG A 131 -1.98 17.78 -12.69
CA ARG A 131 -2.42 19.15 -12.52
C ARG A 131 -1.25 20.14 -12.56
N ILE A 132 -0.19 19.87 -11.81
CA ILE A 132 0.97 20.76 -11.71
C ILE A 132 1.70 20.87 -13.06
N GLN A 133 1.77 19.78 -13.81
CA GLN A 133 2.50 19.80 -15.08
C GLN A 133 1.64 20.36 -16.21
N LEU A 134 0.40 19.94 -16.37
CA LEU A 134 -0.47 20.41 -17.46
C LEU A 134 -0.79 21.90 -17.36
N ASN A 135 -0.94 22.45 -16.16
CA ASN A 135 -1.14 23.88 -15.95
C ASN A 135 0.05 24.77 -16.40
N LYS A 136 1.18 24.20 -16.76
CA LYS A 136 2.34 24.95 -17.28
C LYS A 136 2.27 25.18 -18.79
N TYR A 137 1.51 24.35 -19.49
CA TYR A 137 1.47 24.30 -20.95
C TYR A 137 0.09 24.68 -21.46
N THR A 138 0.07 25.27 -22.65
CA THR A 138 -1.17 25.49 -23.43
C THR A 138 -1.57 24.20 -24.15
N THR A 139 -2.81 24.15 -24.61
CA THR A 139 -3.31 22.99 -25.38
C THR A 139 -2.44 22.67 -26.59
N ASP A 140 -2.04 23.68 -27.37
CA ASP A 140 -1.20 23.49 -28.54
C ASP A 140 0.18 22.93 -28.19
N GLU A 141 0.76 23.38 -27.07
CA GLU A 141 2.04 22.86 -26.57
C GLU A 141 1.93 21.41 -26.09
N ILE A 142 0.83 21.06 -25.41
CA ILE A 142 0.57 19.69 -24.94
C ILE A 142 0.44 18.73 -26.13
N VAL A 143 -0.35 19.11 -27.14
CA VAL A 143 -0.57 18.28 -28.33
C VAL A 143 0.69 18.14 -29.15
N SER A 144 1.43 19.25 -29.34
CA SER A 144 2.65 19.26 -30.18
C SER A 144 3.85 18.56 -29.51
N ASN A 145 3.93 18.57 -28.16
CA ASN A 145 5.07 18.05 -27.40
C ASN A 145 4.62 17.01 -26.35
N ARG A 146 3.69 16.17 -26.71
CA ARG A 146 3.06 15.19 -25.81
C ARG A 146 4.09 14.36 -25.03
N ASP A 147 5.08 13.80 -25.72
CA ASP A 147 6.13 12.96 -25.11
C ASP A 147 6.95 13.73 -24.06
N MET A 148 7.21 15.01 -24.28
CA MET A 148 7.93 15.84 -23.31
C MET A 148 7.09 16.10 -22.07
N VAL A 149 5.81 16.38 -22.26
CA VAL A 149 4.88 16.62 -21.16
C VAL A 149 4.67 15.34 -20.33
N GLU A 150 4.47 14.21 -20.98
CA GLU A 150 4.33 12.90 -20.30
C GLU A 150 5.58 12.55 -19.49
N LYS A 151 6.78 12.72 -20.04
CA LYS A 151 8.04 12.52 -19.30
C LYS A 151 8.18 13.48 -18.11
N ALA A 152 7.73 14.73 -18.24
CA ALA A 152 7.74 15.67 -17.13
C ALA A 152 6.77 15.28 -16.01
N ILE A 153 5.60 14.74 -16.34
CA ILE A 153 4.63 14.20 -15.39
C ILE A 153 5.22 12.98 -14.70
N GLU A 154 5.77 12.03 -15.46
CA GLU A 154 6.39 10.81 -14.94
C GLU A 154 7.54 11.14 -13.96
N ALA A 155 8.43 12.03 -14.33
CA ALA A 155 9.55 12.46 -13.48
C ALA A 155 9.06 13.13 -12.17
N HIS A 156 8.01 13.95 -12.26
CA HIS A 156 7.42 14.60 -11.09
C HIS A 156 6.75 13.58 -10.17
N LEU A 157 5.95 12.68 -10.73
CA LEU A 157 5.25 11.62 -10.00
C LEU A 157 6.24 10.65 -9.35
N SER A 158 7.25 10.18 -10.10
CA SER A 158 8.30 9.29 -9.59
C SER A 158 8.98 9.90 -8.36
N LYS A 159 9.36 11.18 -8.43
CA LYS A 159 9.97 11.89 -7.30
C LYS A 159 9.05 12.00 -6.08
N ALA A 160 7.75 12.19 -6.32
CA ALA A 160 6.75 12.25 -5.24
C ALA A 160 6.55 10.87 -4.60
N LEU A 161 6.42 9.82 -5.41
CA LEU A 161 6.23 8.44 -4.94
C LEU A 161 7.45 7.89 -4.19
N LEU A 162 8.66 8.23 -4.62
CA LEU A 162 9.89 7.83 -3.91
C LEU A 162 9.94 8.36 -2.49
N LYS A 163 9.42 9.55 -2.21
CA LYS A 163 9.30 10.09 -0.85
C LYS A 163 8.34 9.30 0.02
N GLU A 164 7.40 8.62 -0.61
CA GLU A 164 6.40 7.75 0.03
C GLU A 164 6.83 6.29 0.11
N ASN A 165 8.09 5.98 -0.28
CA ASN A 165 8.67 4.64 -0.37
C ASN A 165 8.02 3.75 -1.45
N PHE A 166 7.47 4.36 -2.50
CA PHE A 166 7.00 3.67 -3.69
C PHE A 166 7.92 3.96 -4.88
N GLN A 167 8.11 2.98 -5.74
CA GLN A 167 8.83 3.10 -6.99
C GLN A 167 7.83 3.05 -8.15
N LEU A 168 7.85 4.06 -9.00
CA LEU A 168 7.10 4.09 -10.25
C LEU A 168 7.91 3.32 -11.31
N GLU A 169 7.31 2.30 -11.91
CA GLU A 169 7.91 1.53 -13.00
C GLU A 169 7.42 2.03 -14.36
N GLN A 170 6.15 2.38 -14.47
CA GLN A 170 5.55 2.86 -15.72
C GLN A 170 4.36 3.77 -15.45
N LEU A 171 4.21 4.80 -16.27
CA LEU A 171 3.04 5.66 -16.33
C LEU A 171 2.46 5.63 -17.75
N THR A 172 1.18 5.37 -17.87
CA THR A 172 0.39 5.56 -19.11
C THR A 172 -0.61 6.67 -18.85
N SER A 173 -0.50 7.78 -19.55
CA SER A 173 -1.29 8.99 -19.24
C SER A 173 -2.75 8.92 -19.67
N GLY A 174 -3.06 8.15 -20.73
CA GLY A 174 -4.42 8.11 -21.30
C GLY A 174 -4.99 9.48 -21.67
N LEU A 175 -4.15 10.47 -21.97
CA LEU A 175 -4.57 11.82 -22.37
C LEU A 175 -5.49 11.79 -23.59
N LYS A 176 -6.69 12.39 -23.46
CA LYS A 176 -7.73 12.50 -24.50
C LYS A 176 -8.22 13.94 -24.59
#